data_02e4a2437c79220af9324ef6c676263f
#
_entry.id   02e4a2437c79220af9324ef6c676263f
#
_cell.length_a   1.000
_cell.length_b   1.000
_cell.length_c   1.000
_cell.angle_alpha   90.00
_cell.angle_beta   90.00
_cell.angle_gamma   90.00
#
_symmetry.space_group_name_H-M   'P 1'
#
loop_
_entity.id
_entity.type
_entity.pdbx_description
1 polymer ?
#
loop_
_entity_poly.entity_id
_entity_poly.type
_entity_poly.pdbx_seq_one_letter_code
_entity_poly.pdbx_strand_id
1 'polypeptide(L)'
;MWNYGVFVRGDVPEALGIDPTSIKTTEELLDFMQKAKDYGFKDVNGNDCIVATTFHNGWSYDNYLQSYNEKKLTGYSLDADGNVTYDKLSENYVNKNLVVWKMVHDGLLDKECFTTTDDAAKEKVGNGTALFTCAQYGVTIDATKQSGLYDSNPEMRYTWVGPLNYSDGSAQVQVESEGRSGSPA
;
A
#
# COMPACT_ATOMS: atom_id res chain seq x y z
N MET A 1 7.57 3.62 16.01
CA MET A 1 7.07 2.39 15.38
C MET A 1 6.64 2.74 13.96
N TRP A 2 7.32 2.20 12.95
CA TRP A 2 7.03 2.50 11.55
C TRP A 2 6.10 1.41 11.00
N ASN A 3 4.79 1.57 11.18
CA ASN A 3 3.79 0.66 10.65
C ASN A 3 3.47 1.06 9.21
N TYR A 4 4.32 0.63 8.29
CA TYR A 4 4.13 0.85 6.87
C TYR A 4 3.37 -0.33 6.25
N GLY A 5 2.37 -0.05 5.44
CA GLY A 5 1.62 -1.11 4.77
C GLY A 5 0.45 -0.60 3.95
N VAL A 6 -0.33 -1.54 3.44
CA VAL A 6 -1.58 -1.24 2.74
C VAL A 6 -2.71 -1.13 3.76
N PHE A 7 -3.48 -0.07 3.60
CA PHE A 7 -4.71 0.16 4.37
C PHE A 7 -5.89 0.27 3.42
N VAL A 8 -7.04 -0.17 3.88
CA VAL A 8 -8.31 -0.10 3.16
C VAL A 8 -9.34 0.63 4.01
N ARG A 9 -10.19 1.43 3.38
CA ARG A 9 -11.32 2.10 4.02
C ARG A 9 -12.28 1.04 4.59
N GLY A 10 -12.69 1.17 5.85
CA GLY A 10 -13.35 0.12 6.65
C GLY A 10 -14.65 -0.40 6.07
N ASP A 11 -15.44 0.44 5.41
CA ASP A 11 -16.67 0.06 4.75
C ASP A 11 -16.47 -0.88 3.54
N VAL A 12 -15.28 -0.88 2.94
CA VAL A 12 -14.97 -1.72 1.77
C VAL A 12 -14.94 -3.21 2.12
N PRO A 13 -14.13 -3.67 3.09
CA PRO A 13 -14.12 -5.08 3.47
C PRO A 13 -15.47 -5.54 4.03
N GLU A 14 -16.20 -4.68 4.77
CA GLU A 14 -17.52 -5.00 5.28
C GLU A 14 -18.53 -5.24 4.15
N ALA A 15 -18.63 -4.33 3.19
CA ALA A 15 -19.56 -4.45 2.07
C ALA A 15 -19.25 -5.65 1.15
N LEU A 16 -17.99 -6.02 1.00
CA LEU A 16 -17.57 -7.14 0.17
C LEU A 16 -17.50 -8.48 0.93
N GLY A 17 -17.69 -8.49 2.25
CA GLY A 17 -17.57 -9.69 3.07
C GLY A 17 -16.17 -10.29 3.08
N ILE A 18 -15.14 -9.47 2.98
CA ILE A 18 -13.72 -9.89 2.91
C ILE A 18 -13.02 -9.51 4.22
N ASP A 19 -12.37 -10.48 4.87
CA ASP A 19 -11.46 -10.17 5.97
C ASP A 19 -10.13 -9.65 5.40
N PRO A 20 -9.79 -8.36 5.57
CA PRO A 20 -8.56 -7.80 5.02
C PRO A 20 -7.30 -8.43 5.60
N THR A 21 -7.38 -9.03 6.79
CA THR A 21 -6.24 -9.72 7.42
C THR A 21 -5.97 -11.10 6.81
N SER A 22 -6.92 -11.64 6.03
CA SER A 22 -6.75 -12.90 5.30
C SER A 22 -5.94 -12.78 4.02
N ILE A 23 -5.76 -11.55 3.50
CA ILE A 23 -5.00 -11.27 2.29
C ILE A 23 -3.52 -11.51 2.54
N LYS A 24 -2.90 -12.42 1.79
CA LYS A 24 -1.51 -12.85 2.00
C LYS A 24 -0.63 -12.72 0.77
N THR A 25 -1.20 -12.61 -0.42
CA THR A 25 -0.46 -12.50 -1.67
C THR A 25 -0.77 -11.19 -2.41
N THR A 26 0.11 -10.82 -3.33
CA THR A 26 -0.12 -9.66 -4.21
C THR A 26 -1.35 -9.90 -5.09
N GLU A 27 -1.55 -11.12 -5.57
CA GLU A 27 -2.67 -11.50 -6.41
C GLU A 27 -4.00 -11.34 -5.66
N GLU A 28 -4.06 -11.79 -4.40
CA GLU A 28 -5.23 -11.60 -3.54
C GLU A 28 -5.50 -10.12 -3.27
N LEU A 29 -4.45 -9.31 -3.07
CA LEU A 29 -4.58 -7.86 -2.93
C LEU A 29 -5.15 -7.22 -4.20
N LEU A 30 -4.65 -7.57 -5.39
CA LEU A 30 -5.15 -7.04 -6.66
C LEU A 30 -6.60 -7.48 -6.93
N ASP A 31 -6.96 -8.73 -6.61
CA ASP A 31 -8.33 -9.22 -6.71
C ASP A 31 -9.27 -8.46 -5.75
N PHE A 32 -8.85 -8.21 -4.53
CA PHE A 32 -9.60 -7.39 -3.58
C PHE A 32 -9.80 -5.95 -4.09
N MET A 33 -8.75 -5.32 -4.61
CA MET A 33 -8.84 -3.99 -5.22
C MET A 33 -9.78 -3.98 -6.43
N GLN A 34 -9.75 -5.03 -7.27
CA GLN A 34 -10.65 -5.14 -8.42
C GLN A 34 -12.11 -5.26 -8.00
N LYS A 35 -12.41 -6.10 -7.00
CA LYS A 35 -13.76 -6.21 -6.44
C LYS A 35 -14.27 -4.89 -5.86
N ALA A 36 -13.39 -4.14 -5.18
CA ALA A 36 -13.75 -2.82 -4.67
C ALA A 36 -14.04 -1.82 -5.80
N LYS A 37 -13.26 -1.86 -6.88
CA LYS A 37 -13.51 -1.06 -8.08
C LYS A 37 -14.86 -1.39 -8.73
N ASP A 38 -15.13 -2.68 -8.91
CA ASP A 38 -16.37 -3.14 -9.58
C ASP A 38 -17.62 -2.85 -8.75
N TYR A 39 -17.50 -2.80 -7.43
CA TYR A 39 -18.60 -2.42 -6.53
C TYR A 39 -18.99 -0.95 -6.68
N GLY A 40 -18.04 -0.06 -6.97
CA GLY A 40 -18.32 1.35 -7.25
C GLY A 40 -18.60 2.20 -6.01
N PHE A 41 -17.76 2.09 -5.00
CA PHE A 41 -17.85 2.90 -3.78
C PHE A 41 -17.87 4.41 -4.05
N LYS A 42 -18.51 5.15 -3.16
CA LYS A 42 -18.57 6.62 -3.18
C LYS A 42 -17.82 7.22 -1.99
N ASP A 43 -17.37 8.46 -2.16
CA ASP A 43 -16.86 9.26 -1.05
C ASP A 43 -18.03 9.89 -0.25
N VAL A 44 -17.70 10.64 0.79
CA VAL A 44 -18.70 11.31 1.66
C VAL A 44 -19.56 12.33 0.92
N ASN A 45 -19.16 12.78 -0.26
CA ASN A 45 -19.89 13.74 -1.09
C ASN A 45 -20.67 13.05 -2.22
N GLY A 46 -20.62 11.72 -2.30
CA GLY A 46 -21.28 10.93 -3.34
C GLY A 46 -20.50 10.85 -4.67
N ASN A 47 -19.24 11.30 -4.71
CA ASN A 47 -18.40 11.18 -5.88
C ASN A 47 -17.79 9.77 -6.01
N ASP A 48 -17.41 9.40 -7.22
CA ASP A 48 -16.70 8.15 -7.47
C ASP A 48 -15.35 8.14 -6.76
N CYS A 49 -15.06 7.00 -6.10
CA CYS A 49 -13.78 6.79 -5.47
C CYS A 49 -12.70 6.35 -6.46
N ILE A 50 -11.46 6.73 -6.19
CA ILE A 50 -10.29 6.06 -6.77
C ILE A 50 -9.97 4.81 -5.95
N VAL A 51 -9.49 3.75 -6.63
CA VAL A 51 -9.24 2.49 -5.90
C VAL A 51 -8.09 2.67 -4.94
N ALA A 52 -6.93 3.08 -5.40
CA ALA A 52 -5.78 3.28 -4.51
C ALA A 52 -5.04 4.58 -4.81
N THR A 53 -4.55 5.23 -3.76
CA THR A 53 -3.57 6.32 -3.84
C THR A 53 -2.29 5.94 -3.11
N THR A 54 -1.22 6.66 -3.39
CA THR A 54 0.10 6.42 -2.78
C THR A 54 0.76 7.74 -2.41
N PHE A 55 1.70 7.66 -1.49
CA PHE A 55 2.54 8.77 -1.07
C PHE A 55 3.90 8.73 -1.77
N HIS A 56 4.65 9.82 -1.69
CA HIS A 56 6.03 9.93 -2.15
C HIS A 56 6.20 9.57 -3.63
N ASN A 57 5.32 10.09 -4.50
CA ASN A 57 5.38 9.89 -5.95
C ASN A 57 5.43 8.40 -6.35
N GLY A 58 4.58 7.58 -5.77
CA GLY A 58 4.51 6.15 -6.07
C GLY A 58 5.44 5.26 -5.22
N TRP A 59 6.44 5.85 -4.56
CA TRP A 59 7.46 5.12 -3.80
C TRP A 59 6.88 4.19 -2.72
N SER A 60 5.75 4.56 -2.13
CA SER A 60 5.14 3.76 -1.07
C SER A 60 4.75 2.35 -1.53
N TYR A 61 4.06 2.23 -2.66
CA TYR A 61 3.73 0.91 -3.23
C TYR A 61 4.96 0.21 -3.78
N ASP A 62 5.85 0.95 -4.45
CA ASP A 62 7.10 0.40 -4.98
C ASP A 62 7.92 -0.24 -3.87
N ASN A 63 8.12 0.46 -2.76
CA ASN A 63 8.89 -0.04 -1.62
C ASN A 63 8.19 -1.20 -0.90
N TYR A 64 6.86 -1.15 -0.74
CA TYR A 64 6.11 -2.23 -0.11
C TYR A 64 6.15 -3.52 -0.93
N LEU A 65 5.96 -3.43 -2.24
CA LEU A 65 6.03 -4.58 -3.14
C LEU A 65 7.45 -5.12 -3.31
N GLN A 66 8.48 -4.27 -3.17
CA GLN A 66 9.87 -4.75 -3.09
C GLN A 66 10.08 -5.67 -1.89
N SER A 67 9.55 -5.25 -0.73
CA SER A 67 9.64 -6.07 0.49
C SER A 67 8.89 -7.39 0.36
N TYR A 68 7.86 -7.42 -0.48
CA TYR A 68 7.10 -8.64 -0.79
C TYR A 68 7.91 -9.65 -1.61
N ASN A 69 8.61 -9.19 -2.64
CA ASN A 69 9.30 -10.09 -3.56
C ASN A 69 10.64 -10.60 -3.01
N GLU A 70 11.38 -9.78 -2.26
CA GLU A 70 12.66 -10.17 -1.67
C GLU A 70 12.93 -9.45 -0.34
N LYS A 71 13.59 -10.18 0.57
CA LYS A 71 13.92 -9.68 1.91
C LYS A 71 14.90 -8.49 1.93
N LYS A 72 15.61 -8.22 0.81
CA LYS A 72 16.56 -7.11 0.67
C LYS A 72 16.81 -6.79 -0.80
N LEU A 73 16.16 -5.79 -1.34
CA LEU A 73 16.59 -5.13 -2.57
C LEU A 73 17.28 -3.81 -2.20
N THR A 74 18.57 -3.83 -1.94
CA THR A 74 19.36 -2.65 -1.52
C THR A 74 20.09 -1.97 -2.67
N GLY A 75 19.90 -2.44 -3.90
CA GLY A 75 20.56 -1.98 -5.11
C GLY A 75 21.71 -2.89 -5.54
N TYR A 76 22.45 -3.46 -4.62
CA TYR A 76 23.48 -4.48 -4.89
C TYR A 76 23.37 -5.61 -3.89
N SER A 77 23.47 -6.84 -4.38
CA SER A 77 23.51 -8.07 -3.58
C SER A 77 24.64 -8.99 -4.03
N LEU A 78 24.93 -9.99 -3.23
CA LEU A 78 25.85 -11.08 -3.61
C LEU A 78 25.01 -12.29 -4.02
N ASP A 79 25.32 -12.87 -5.16
CA ASP A 79 24.76 -14.17 -5.55
C ASP A 79 25.36 -15.32 -4.70
N ALA A 80 24.89 -16.54 -4.94
CA ALA A 80 25.35 -17.73 -4.21
C ALA A 80 26.85 -18.02 -4.39
N ASP A 81 27.45 -17.53 -5.47
CA ASP A 81 28.85 -17.70 -5.82
C ASP A 81 29.72 -16.54 -5.30
N GLY A 82 29.11 -15.53 -4.65
CA GLY A 82 29.80 -14.38 -4.10
C GLY A 82 30.05 -13.25 -5.10
N ASN A 83 29.46 -13.30 -6.30
CA ASN A 83 29.56 -12.21 -7.27
C ASN A 83 28.60 -11.08 -6.92
N VAL A 84 29.02 -9.84 -7.18
CA VAL A 84 28.15 -8.67 -7.01
C VAL A 84 27.13 -8.63 -8.14
N THR A 85 25.87 -8.62 -7.78
CA THR A 85 24.73 -8.43 -8.69
C THR A 85 24.07 -7.08 -8.45
N TYR A 86 23.46 -6.51 -9.49
CA TYR A 86 22.68 -5.28 -9.38
C TYR A 86 21.19 -5.64 -9.41
N ASP A 87 20.53 -5.47 -8.28
CA ASP A 87 19.17 -5.96 -8.06
C ASP A 87 18.15 -5.45 -9.08
N LYS A 88 18.36 -4.23 -9.62
CA LYS A 88 17.47 -3.67 -10.66
C LYS A 88 17.54 -4.40 -12.01
N LEU A 89 18.48 -5.30 -12.19
CA LEU A 89 18.55 -6.20 -13.35
C LEU A 89 17.96 -7.58 -13.05
N SER A 90 17.53 -7.82 -11.81
CA SER A 90 16.93 -9.09 -11.41
C SER A 90 15.53 -9.26 -11.99
N GLU A 91 15.13 -10.51 -12.21
CA GLU A 91 13.77 -10.86 -12.62
C GLU A 91 12.74 -10.37 -11.59
N ASN A 92 13.03 -10.46 -10.32
CA ASN A 92 12.15 -10.00 -9.24
C ASN A 92 11.89 -8.49 -9.32
N TYR A 93 12.91 -7.68 -9.63
CA TYR A 93 12.72 -6.25 -9.83
C TYR A 93 11.81 -5.96 -11.04
N VAL A 94 11.99 -6.70 -12.13
CA VAL A 94 11.14 -6.58 -13.32
C VAL A 94 9.70 -6.97 -12.97
N ASN A 95 9.51 -8.11 -12.32
CA ASN A 95 8.18 -8.61 -11.94
C ASN A 95 7.45 -7.63 -11.00
N LYS A 96 8.15 -7.05 -10.03
CA LYS A 96 7.58 -6.00 -9.17
C LYS A 96 7.08 -4.80 -9.98
N ASN A 97 7.87 -4.31 -10.92
CA ASN A 97 7.47 -3.18 -11.76
C ASN A 97 6.29 -3.54 -12.67
N LEU A 98 6.21 -4.78 -13.14
CA LEU A 98 5.05 -5.28 -13.89
C LEU A 98 3.76 -5.26 -13.04
N VAL A 99 3.85 -5.58 -11.75
CA VAL A 99 2.70 -5.48 -10.83
C VAL A 99 2.23 -4.03 -10.71
N VAL A 100 3.13 -3.08 -10.45
CA VAL A 100 2.78 -1.65 -10.38
C VAL A 100 2.21 -1.15 -11.70
N TRP A 101 2.83 -1.53 -12.82
CA TRP A 101 2.32 -1.21 -14.16
C TRP A 101 0.88 -1.74 -14.35
N LYS A 102 0.64 -2.99 -13.98
CA LYS A 102 -0.69 -3.61 -14.05
C LYS A 102 -1.70 -2.84 -13.19
N MET A 103 -1.34 -2.46 -11.97
CA MET A 103 -2.23 -1.67 -11.11
C MET A 103 -2.66 -0.36 -11.76
N VAL A 104 -1.73 0.36 -12.42
CA VAL A 104 -2.04 1.60 -13.14
C VAL A 104 -2.88 1.31 -14.38
N HIS A 105 -2.48 0.32 -15.19
CA HIS A 105 -3.17 -0.07 -16.43
C HIS A 105 -4.61 -0.48 -16.17
N ASP A 106 -4.84 -1.28 -15.14
CA ASP A 106 -6.17 -1.78 -14.77
C ASP A 106 -6.99 -0.75 -13.97
N GLY A 107 -6.43 0.43 -13.70
CA GLY A 107 -7.08 1.51 -12.94
C GLY A 107 -7.28 1.15 -11.47
N LEU A 108 -6.41 0.33 -10.92
CA LEU A 108 -6.33 0.00 -9.49
C LEU A 108 -5.44 0.96 -8.70
N LEU A 109 -4.63 1.74 -9.40
CA LEU A 109 -3.81 2.78 -8.81
C LEU A 109 -4.13 4.10 -9.51
N ASP A 110 -4.21 5.17 -8.73
CA ASP A 110 -4.41 6.52 -9.22
C ASP A 110 -3.39 6.85 -10.34
N LYS A 111 -3.88 7.32 -11.48
CA LYS A 111 -3.03 7.66 -12.63
C LYS A 111 -2.03 8.77 -12.33
N GLU A 112 -2.35 9.62 -11.35
CA GLU A 112 -1.50 10.72 -10.91
C GLU A 112 -0.49 10.29 -9.84
N CYS A 113 -0.49 9.04 -9.39
CA CYS A 113 0.27 8.57 -8.24
C CYS A 113 1.78 8.87 -8.31
N PHE A 114 2.35 8.98 -9.51
CA PHE A 114 3.77 9.29 -9.69
C PHE A 114 4.09 10.79 -9.71
N THR A 115 3.06 11.64 -9.71
CA THR A 115 3.19 13.11 -9.74
C THR A 115 2.42 13.80 -8.62
N THR A 116 1.58 13.06 -7.90
CA THR A 116 0.77 13.57 -6.79
C THR A 116 1.66 13.95 -5.61
N THR A 117 1.47 15.15 -5.08
CA THR A 117 2.13 15.57 -3.84
C THR A 117 1.59 14.81 -2.62
N ASP A 118 2.37 14.71 -1.56
CA ASP A 118 1.93 14.07 -0.31
C ASP A 118 0.69 14.76 0.28
N ASP A 119 0.56 16.07 0.13
CA ASP A 119 -0.61 16.81 0.62
C ASP A 119 -1.87 16.46 -0.18
N ALA A 120 -1.76 16.34 -1.52
CA ALA A 120 -2.88 15.86 -2.33
C ALA A 120 -3.24 14.40 -2.04
N ALA A 121 -2.25 13.55 -1.77
CA ALA A 121 -2.51 12.17 -1.34
C ALA A 121 -3.21 12.12 0.04
N LYS A 122 -2.79 12.95 1.00
CA LYS A 122 -3.46 13.11 2.30
C LYS A 122 -4.90 13.58 2.16
N GLU A 123 -5.17 14.51 1.25
CA GLU A 123 -6.52 14.99 0.98
C GLU A 123 -7.41 13.85 0.44
N LYS A 124 -6.92 13.05 -0.52
CA LYS A 124 -7.64 11.90 -1.08
C LYS A 124 -7.97 10.85 0.00
N VAL A 125 -7.04 10.59 0.92
CA VAL A 125 -7.25 9.70 2.07
C VAL A 125 -8.19 10.36 3.08
N GLY A 126 -7.96 11.62 3.43
CA GLY A 126 -8.72 12.36 4.42
C GLY A 126 -10.20 12.47 4.08
N ASN A 127 -10.53 12.68 2.82
CA ASN A 127 -11.90 12.82 2.33
C ASN A 127 -12.57 11.45 2.01
N GLY A 128 -11.88 10.33 2.22
CA GLY A 128 -12.38 9.00 1.90
C GLY A 128 -12.52 8.73 0.40
N THR A 129 -11.91 9.57 -0.46
CA THR A 129 -11.95 9.40 -1.92
C THR A 129 -11.10 8.22 -2.38
N ALA A 130 -10.02 7.89 -1.67
CA ALA A 130 -9.21 6.71 -1.95
C ALA A 130 -9.70 5.52 -1.13
N LEU A 131 -9.97 4.38 -1.78
CA LEU A 131 -10.38 3.16 -1.06
C LEU A 131 -9.20 2.48 -0.38
N PHE A 132 -8.05 2.46 -1.04
CA PHE A 132 -6.82 1.89 -0.52
C PHE A 132 -5.70 2.94 -0.50
N THR A 133 -4.78 2.79 0.43
CA THR A 133 -3.54 3.57 0.45
C THR A 133 -2.39 2.72 0.96
N CYS A 134 -1.18 3.03 0.50
CA CYS A 134 0.05 2.47 1.06
C CYS A 134 0.83 3.59 1.75
N ALA A 135 0.91 3.53 3.07
CA ALA A 135 1.50 4.58 3.89
C ALA A 135 1.89 4.07 5.28
N GLN A 136 2.40 4.97 6.09
CA GLN A 136 2.47 4.78 7.54
C GLN A 136 1.07 4.90 8.16
N TYR A 137 0.76 4.06 9.13
CA TYR A 137 -0.52 4.09 9.84
C TYR A 137 -0.85 5.48 10.40
N GLY A 138 0.14 6.11 11.06
CA GLY A 138 -0.04 7.46 11.61
C GLY A 138 -0.45 8.49 10.56
N VAL A 139 0.20 8.50 9.41
CA VAL A 139 -0.13 9.43 8.31
C VAL A 139 -1.57 9.23 7.83
N THR A 140 -2.02 7.98 7.70
CA THR A 140 -3.38 7.64 7.27
C THR A 140 -4.41 8.12 8.30
N ILE A 141 -4.19 7.84 9.57
CA ILE A 141 -5.10 8.25 10.65
C ILE A 141 -5.12 9.77 10.82
N ASP A 142 -3.96 10.42 10.78
CA ASP A 142 -3.88 11.88 10.93
C ASP A 142 -4.61 12.60 9.78
N ALA A 143 -4.49 12.10 8.54
CA ALA A 143 -5.23 12.65 7.40
C ALA A 143 -6.75 12.59 7.62
N THR A 144 -7.26 11.44 8.08
CA THR A 144 -8.72 11.27 8.32
C THR A 144 -9.21 12.05 9.54
N LYS A 145 -8.38 12.25 10.57
CA LYS A 145 -8.71 13.10 11.73
C LYS A 145 -8.72 14.58 11.36
N GLN A 146 -7.74 15.04 10.59
CA GLN A 146 -7.66 16.44 10.16
C GLN A 146 -8.83 16.86 9.27
N SER A 147 -9.34 15.94 8.44
CA SER A 147 -10.54 16.20 7.62
C SER A 147 -11.86 16.05 8.37
N GLY A 148 -11.86 15.45 9.56
CA GLY A 148 -13.04 15.09 10.33
C GLY A 148 -13.71 13.77 9.92
N LEU A 149 -13.23 13.10 8.88
CA LEU A 149 -13.78 11.81 8.43
C LEU A 149 -13.75 10.76 9.53
N TYR A 150 -12.65 10.71 10.29
CA TYR A 150 -12.45 9.73 11.36
C TYR A 150 -13.58 9.72 12.40
N ASP A 151 -14.11 10.88 12.73
CA ASP A 151 -15.13 11.04 13.76
C ASP A 151 -16.55 11.03 13.18
N SER A 152 -16.74 11.60 11.99
CA SER A 152 -18.07 11.73 11.35
C SER A 152 -18.54 10.46 10.64
N ASN A 153 -17.59 9.63 10.16
CA ASN A 153 -17.85 8.40 9.40
C ASN A 153 -17.03 7.24 9.96
N PRO A 154 -17.35 6.71 11.15
CA PRO A 154 -16.53 5.68 11.81
C PRO A 154 -16.39 4.39 10.99
N GLU A 155 -17.36 4.06 10.13
CA GLU A 155 -17.32 2.94 9.19
C GLU A 155 -16.22 3.08 8.10
N MET A 156 -15.85 4.33 7.78
CA MET A 156 -14.80 4.63 6.78
C MET A 156 -13.38 4.68 7.38
N ARG A 157 -13.20 4.37 8.66
CA ARG A 157 -11.86 4.33 9.27
C ARG A 157 -11.01 3.28 8.60
N TYR A 158 -9.81 3.69 8.16
CA TYR A 158 -8.91 2.77 7.48
C TYR A 158 -8.42 1.66 8.41
N THR A 159 -8.43 0.44 7.89
CA THR A 159 -7.93 -0.75 8.55
C THR A 159 -6.79 -1.37 7.75
N TRP A 160 -6.00 -2.20 8.40
CA TRP A 160 -4.82 -2.86 7.83
C TRP A 160 -5.22 -3.99 6.88
N VAL A 161 -4.48 -4.11 5.76
CA VAL A 161 -4.56 -5.25 4.84
C VAL A 161 -3.29 -6.11 4.96
N GLY A 162 -3.45 -7.38 5.13
CA GLY A 162 -2.34 -8.33 5.23
C GLY A 162 -1.87 -8.60 6.67
N PRO A 163 -0.57 -8.80 6.93
CA PRO A 163 0.57 -8.57 6.03
C PRO A 163 0.64 -9.57 4.87
N LEU A 164 1.16 -9.11 3.73
CA LEU A 164 1.47 -10.00 2.62
C LEU A 164 2.67 -10.88 2.97
N ASN A 165 2.72 -12.09 2.43
CA ASN A 165 3.87 -12.97 2.57
C ASN A 165 4.98 -12.60 1.59
N TYR A 166 6.23 -12.97 1.89
CA TYR A 166 7.31 -12.97 0.91
C TYR A 166 7.06 -14.03 -0.18
N SER A 167 7.75 -13.93 -1.29
CA SER A 167 7.66 -14.87 -2.41
C SER A 167 8.00 -16.33 -2.02
N ASP A 168 8.78 -16.52 -0.95
CA ASP A 168 9.08 -17.83 -0.38
C ASP A 168 7.95 -18.38 0.55
N GLY A 169 6.82 -17.66 0.65
CA GLY A 169 5.67 -18.02 1.48
C GLY A 169 5.85 -17.70 2.97
N SER A 170 7.02 -17.20 3.40
CA SER A 170 7.20 -16.77 4.78
C SER A 170 6.44 -15.48 5.05
N ALA A 171 5.86 -15.35 6.25
CA ALA A 171 5.12 -14.15 6.63
C ALA A 171 6.04 -12.92 6.60
N GLN A 172 5.57 -11.85 5.98
CA GLN A 172 6.20 -10.54 6.08
C GLN A 172 5.97 -10.03 7.50
N VAL A 173 6.90 -10.34 8.39
CA VAL A 173 6.91 -9.74 9.71
C VAL A 173 7.46 -8.33 9.53
N GLN A 174 6.63 -7.33 9.73
CA GLN A 174 7.14 -6.01 10.03
C GLN A 174 7.80 -6.09 11.41
N VAL A 175 9.08 -6.41 11.40
CA VAL A 175 9.87 -6.39 12.62
C VAL A 175 9.83 -4.95 13.11
N GLU A 176 9.19 -4.74 14.27
CA GLU A 176 9.49 -3.58 15.07
C GLU A 176 11.01 -3.59 15.25
N SER A 177 11.70 -2.71 14.57
CA SER A 177 13.09 -2.48 14.90
C SER A 177 13.06 -1.91 16.31
N GLU A 178 13.33 -2.74 17.30
CA GLU A 178 13.53 -2.27 18.66
C GLU A 178 14.54 -1.12 18.59
N GLY A 179 14.01 0.08 18.75
CA GLY A 179 14.72 1.22 19.26
C GLY A 179 16.04 1.60 18.61
N ARG A 180 16.09 1.86 17.30
CA ARG A 180 17.13 2.71 16.73
C ARG A 180 16.57 3.62 15.64
N SER A 181 15.73 4.55 16.01
CA SER A 181 15.66 5.83 15.35
C SER A 181 16.65 6.78 16.05
N GLY A 182 17.89 6.42 16.03
CA GLY A 182 18.98 7.30 16.37
C GLY A 182 19.58 7.82 15.09
N SER A 183 19.11 8.94 14.55
CA SER A 183 20.01 9.76 13.76
C SER A 183 21.17 10.11 14.68
N PRO A 184 22.42 9.80 14.34
CA PRO A 184 23.55 10.32 15.08
C PRO A 184 23.49 11.84 14.97
N ALA A 185 23.63 12.50 16.13
CA ALA A 185 23.77 13.94 16.22
C ALA A 185 25.07 14.41 15.52
#